data_1f28b6f0e3b0eba455bcf26b0ca444e8
#
_entry.id   1f28b6f0e3b0eba455bcf26b0ca444e8
#
_cell.length_a   1.000
_cell.length_b   1.000
_cell.length_c   1.000
_cell.angle_alpha   90.00
_cell.angle_beta   90.00
_cell.angle_gamma   90.00
#
_symmetry.space_group_name_H-M   'P 1'
#
loop_
_entity.id
_entity.type
_entity.pdbx_description
1 polymer ?
#
loop_
_entity_poly.entity_id
_entity_poly.type
_entity_poly.pdbx_seq_one_letter_code
_entity_poly.pdbx_strand_id
1 'polypeptide(L)'
;PGDEFLTIAPYFPEYQVFVESAGGTLTAVPADPEDFQIDFAAFAAALSPRVKGVILNSPNNPTGVVYSEQTIRRLAQLLTEKSAAYGHPIWLISDEPYREIVYQQEPLPWVPSYYANTLVCYSYSKSLSLPGQRIGYVLVPPQAEEAELVYAAVCGAGRALGYVCAPSLFQLVAAACAGQTADMAVYRRNRDLLLDALREMGYTCAQPEGAFYLFPRTPEPDARAFCQRARKYDLVLVPG
;
A
#
# COMPACT_ATOMS: atom_id res chain seq x y z
N PRO A 1 20.13 -3.81 -10.00
CA PRO A 1 19.81 -3.36 -11.37
C PRO A 1 19.28 -4.52 -12.20
N GLY A 2 18.22 -4.31 -12.97
CA GLY A 2 17.61 -5.34 -13.82
C GLY A 2 16.61 -6.27 -13.11
N ASP A 3 16.40 -6.13 -11.82
CA ASP A 3 15.36 -6.85 -11.08
C ASP A 3 13.97 -6.26 -11.37
N GLU A 4 12.96 -7.11 -11.33
CA GLU A 4 11.56 -6.73 -11.49
C GLU A 4 10.84 -6.70 -10.16
N PHE A 5 9.96 -5.72 -10.00
CA PHE A 5 9.01 -5.61 -8.90
C PHE A 5 7.60 -5.58 -9.45
N LEU A 6 6.67 -6.20 -8.75
CA LEU A 6 5.25 -6.12 -9.07
C LEU A 6 4.50 -5.27 -8.06
N THR A 7 3.43 -4.62 -8.50
CA THR A 7 2.43 -3.99 -7.63
C THR A 7 1.04 -4.18 -8.24
N ILE A 8 0.01 -4.05 -7.43
CA ILE A 8 -1.39 -4.18 -7.89
C ILE A 8 -1.90 -2.78 -8.27
N ALA A 9 -2.38 -2.64 -9.51
CA ALA A 9 -2.98 -1.38 -9.97
C ALA A 9 -4.47 -1.30 -9.56
N PRO A 10 -4.97 -0.09 -9.24
CA PRO A 10 -4.22 1.17 -9.12
C PRO A 10 -3.35 1.22 -7.86
N TYR A 11 -2.26 1.96 -7.91
CA TYR A 11 -1.25 2.01 -6.85
C TYR A 11 -0.73 3.44 -6.62
N PHE A 12 -0.01 3.64 -5.53
CA PHE A 12 0.65 4.89 -5.19
C PHE A 12 1.79 5.18 -6.18
N PRO A 13 1.71 6.24 -7.01
CA PRO A 13 2.62 6.43 -8.16
C PRO A 13 4.11 6.47 -7.82
N GLU A 14 4.47 6.89 -6.59
CA GLU A 14 5.86 7.00 -6.16
C GLU A 14 6.57 5.63 -6.06
N TYR A 15 5.84 4.52 -6.02
CA TYR A 15 6.48 3.20 -6.08
C TYR A 15 7.32 3.03 -7.34
N GLN A 16 6.86 3.56 -8.46
CA GLN A 16 7.64 3.56 -9.71
C GLN A 16 8.96 4.29 -9.53
N VAL A 17 8.91 5.49 -8.95
CA VAL A 17 10.13 6.29 -8.70
C VAL A 17 11.08 5.55 -7.76
N PHE A 18 10.57 4.93 -6.69
CA PHE A 18 11.42 4.22 -5.72
C PHE A 18 12.12 3.01 -6.34
N VAL A 19 11.43 2.22 -7.14
CA VAL A 19 11.99 1.03 -7.78
C VAL A 19 12.94 1.42 -8.91
N GLU A 20 12.53 2.33 -9.79
CA GLU A 20 13.33 2.70 -10.97
C GLU A 20 14.58 3.51 -10.61
N SER A 21 14.52 4.36 -9.57
CA SER A 21 15.70 5.08 -9.10
C SER A 21 16.79 4.14 -8.53
N ALA A 22 16.40 2.96 -8.08
CA ALA A 22 17.33 1.90 -7.65
C ALA A 22 17.78 0.99 -8.80
N GLY A 23 17.36 1.26 -10.04
CA GLY A 23 17.70 0.49 -11.25
C GLY A 23 16.85 -0.77 -11.45
N GLY A 24 15.74 -0.90 -10.74
CA GLY A 24 14.73 -1.94 -10.97
C GLY A 24 13.69 -1.54 -12.00
N THR A 25 12.76 -2.42 -12.27
CA THR A 25 11.58 -2.16 -13.12
C THR A 25 10.32 -2.48 -12.31
N LEU A 26 9.35 -1.55 -12.27
CA LEU A 26 8.06 -1.80 -11.66
C LEU A 26 7.03 -2.20 -12.73
N THR A 27 6.39 -3.34 -12.54
CA THR A 27 5.28 -3.79 -13.39
C THR A 27 3.99 -3.75 -12.57
N ALA A 28 3.01 -3.01 -13.08
CA ALA A 28 1.67 -2.94 -12.49
C ALA A 28 0.82 -4.10 -13.00
N VAL A 29 0.29 -4.89 -12.08
CA VAL A 29 -0.65 -5.97 -12.40
C VAL A 29 -2.07 -5.45 -12.19
N PRO A 30 -2.98 -5.57 -13.16
CA PRO A 30 -4.35 -5.12 -12.99
C PRO A 30 -5.03 -5.87 -11.86
N ALA A 31 -5.80 -5.14 -11.04
CA ALA A 31 -6.72 -5.72 -10.08
C ALA A 31 -8.03 -6.12 -10.75
N ASP A 32 -8.90 -6.81 -10.02
CA ASP A 32 -10.29 -6.96 -10.42
C ASP A 32 -10.93 -5.58 -10.59
N PRO A 33 -11.61 -5.31 -11.72
CA PRO A 33 -12.14 -3.97 -12.03
C PRO A 33 -13.37 -3.57 -11.19
N GLU A 34 -14.00 -4.51 -10.47
CA GLU A 34 -15.21 -4.26 -9.71
C GLU A 34 -14.89 -3.94 -8.23
N ASP A 35 -14.02 -4.74 -7.62
CA ASP A 35 -13.72 -4.67 -6.19
C ASP A 35 -12.25 -4.34 -5.85
N PHE A 36 -11.40 -4.22 -6.86
CA PHE A 36 -9.96 -3.96 -6.74
C PHE A 36 -9.20 -5.00 -5.92
N GLN A 37 -9.74 -6.21 -5.76
CA GLN A 37 -9.02 -7.32 -5.18
C GLN A 37 -7.96 -7.86 -6.16
N ILE A 38 -7.03 -8.67 -5.66
CA ILE A 38 -5.96 -9.23 -6.50
C ILE A 38 -6.55 -10.19 -7.54
N ASP A 39 -6.39 -9.86 -8.82
CA ASP A 39 -6.57 -10.85 -9.90
C ASP A 39 -5.39 -11.83 -9.85
N PHE A 40 -5.59 -12.96 -9.21
CA PHE A 40 -4.54 -13.97 -9.06
C PHE A 40 -4.14 -14.65 -10.36
N ALA A 41 -4.98 -14.64 -11.40
CA ALA A 41 -4.60 -15.17 -12.69
C ALA A 41 -3.63 -14.23 -13.40
N ALA A 42 -3.95 -12.95 -13.44
CA ALA A 42 -3.07 -11.92 -13.97
C ALA A 42 -1.76 -11.80 -13.14
N PHE A 43 -1.87 -11.88 -11.81
CA PHE A 43 -0.72 -11.81 -10.92
C PHE A 43 0.23 -13.01 -11.12
N ALA A 44 -0.30 -14.23 -11.18
CA ALA A 44 0.52 -15.43 -11.42
C ALA A 44 1.20 -15.42 -12.81
N ALA A 45 0.53 -14.86 -13.83
CA ALA A 45 1.09 -14.70 -15.16
C ALA A 45 2.22 -13.65 -15.23
N ALA A 46 2.19 -12.64 -14.37
CA ALA A 46 3.24 -11.61 -14.28
C ALA A 46 4.49 -12.07 -13.52
N LEU A 47 4.40 -13.14 -12.72
CA LEU A 47 5.54 -13.67 -11.98
C LEU A 47 6.54 -14.35 -12.92
N SER A 48 7.80 -13.92 -12.86
CA SER A 48 8.93 -14.46 -13.61
C SER A 48 10.15 -14.64 -12.70
N PRO A 49 11.19 -15.40 -13.12
CA PRO A 49 12.44 -15.52 -12.35
C PRO A 49 13.17 -14.20 -12.12
N ARG A 50 12.81 -13.11 -12.82
CA ARG A 50 13.37 -11.78 -12.60
C ARG A 50 12.66 -11.00 -11.50
N VAL A 51 11.46 -11.43 -11.09
CA VAL A 51 10.71 -10.77 -10.01
C VAL A 51 11.38 -11.04 -8.68
N LYS A 52 11.85 -9.98 -8.03
CA LYS A 52 12.51 -10.01 -6.72
C LYS A 52 11.65 -9.47 -5.60
N GLY A 53 10.61 -8.71 -5.94
CA GLY A 53 9.73 -8.15 -4.92
C GLY A 53 8.34 -7.83 -5.42
N VAL A 54 7.42 -7.77 -4.47
CA VAL A 54 6.03 -7.36 -4.66
C VAL A 54 5.73 -6.26 -3.66
N ILE A 55 5.19 -5.14 -4.11
CA ILE A 55 4.72 -4.07 -3.23
C ILE A 55 3.21 -4.22 -3.07
N LEU A 56 2.78 -4.40 -1.84
CA LEU A 56 1.38 -4.56 -1.45
C LEU A 56 0.99 -3.45 -0.47
N ASN A 57 -0.04 -2.67 -0.81
CA ASN A 57 -0.55 -1.62 0.06
C ASN A 57 -1.97 -1.97 0.52
N SER A 58 -2.14 -2.17 1.83
CA SER A 58 -3.43 -2.49 2.44
C SER A 58 -3.53 -1.89 3.84
N PRO A 59 -4.54 -1.04 4.11
CA PRO A 59 -5.54 -0.49 3.20
C PRO A 59 -4.93 0.29 2.03
N ASN A 60 -5.55 0.17 0.85
CA ASN A 60 -4.95 0.62 -0.40
C ASN A 60 -5.13 2.13 -0.65
N ASN A 61 -4.10 2.75 -1.16
CA ASN A 61 -4.11 4.05 -1.82
C ASN A 61 -4.00 3.81 -3.34
N PRO A 62 -5.01 4.12 -4.18
CA PRO A 62 -6.12 5.06 -3.92
C PRO A 62 -7.51 4.43 -3.69
N THR A 63 -7.67 3.12 -3.69
CA THR A 63 -8.99 2.48 -3.76
C THR A 63 -9.71 2.39 -2.42
N GLY A 64 -8.98 2.40 -1.30
CA GLY A 64 -9.51 2.16 0.03
C GLY A 64 -9.86 0.70 0.32
N VAL A 65 -9.56 -0.24 -0.58
CA VAL A 65 -9.83 -1.66 -0.34
C VAL A 65 -8.86 -2.25 0.67
N VAL A 66 -9.32 -3.28 1.37
CA VAL A 66 -8.55 -4.08 2.31
C VAL A 66 -8.44 -5.50 1.76
N TYR A 67 -7.23 -6.06 1.80
CA TYR A 67 -7.04 -7.46 1.44
C TYR A 67 -7.35 -8.36 2.64
N SER A 68 -8.25 -9.32 2.41
CA SER A 68 -8.68 -10.28 3.43
C SER A 68 -7.54 -11.22 3.85
N GLU A 69 -7.70 -11.87 5.01
CA GLU A 69 -6.78 -12.93 5.43
C GLU A 69 -6.66 -14.03 4.36
N GLN A 70 -7.77 -14.40 3.73
CA GLN A 70 -7.76 -15.42 2.67
C GLN A 70 -6.95 -14.96 1.46
N THR A 71 -7.07 -13.68 1.07
CA THR A 71 -6.28 -13.07 -0.01
C THR A 71 -4.79 -13.11 0.33
N ILE A 72 -4.42 -12.73 1.56
CA ILE A 72 -3.02 -12.75 2.01
C ILE A 72 -2.46 -14.17 2.07
N ARG A 73 -3.23 -15.15 2.57
CA ARG A 73 -2.82 -16.56 2.56
C ARG A 73 -2.56 -17.09 1.16
N ARG A 74 -3.44 -16.79 0.22
CA ARG A 74 -3.28 -17.20 -1.18
C ARG A 74 -2.06 -16.55 -1.82
N LEU A 75 -1.84 -15.26 -1.57
CA LEU A 75 -0.64 -14.56 -2.04
C LEU A 75 0.62 -15.19 -1.46
N ALA A 76 0.67 -15.41 -0.15
CA ALA A 76 1.79 -16.04 0.54
C ALA A 76 2.14 -17.42 -0.02
N GLN A 77 1.11 -18.26 -0.26
CA GLN A 77 1.29 -19.57 -0.88
C GLN A 77 1.93 -19.44 -2.27
N LEU A 78 1.37 -18.58 -3.13
CA LEU A 78 1.87 -18.39 -4.48
C LEU A 78 3.32 -17.87 -4.49
N LEU A 79 3.66 -16.91 -3.62
CA LEU A 79 5.03 -16.41 -3.51
C LEU A 79 5.99 -17.49 -2.99
N THR A 80 5.57 -18.34 -2.06
CA THR A 80 6.36 -19.46 -1.56
C THR A 80 6.67 -20.47 -2.67
N GLU A 81 5.63 -20.88 -3.43
CA GLU A 81 5.76 -21.81 -4.54
C GLU A 81 6.72 -21.27 -5.63
N LYS A 82 6.54 -19.97 -5.97
CA LYS A 82 7.37 -19.33 -7.01
C LYS A 82 8.80 -19.08 -6.54
N SER A 83 9.02 -18.69 -5.28
CA SER A 83 10.36 -18.55 -4.71
C SER A 83 11.13 -19.86 -4.78
N ALA A 84 10.48 -20.97 -4.40
CA ALA A 84 11.09 -22.30 -4.51
C ALA A 84 11.40 -22.68 -5.95
N ALA A 85 10.48 -22.41 -6.88
CA ALA A 85 10.67 -22.72 -8.30
C ALA A 85 11.78 -21.89 -8.97
N TYR A 86 11.97 -20.65 -8.53
CA TYR A 86 12.97 -19.72 -9.09
C TYR A 86 14.33 -19.79 -8.38
N GLY A 87 14.41 -20.46 -7.23
CA GLY A 87 15.64 -20.62 -6.45
C GLY A 87 16.11 -19.36 -5.75
N HIS A 88 15.20 -18.42 -5.48
CA HIS A 88 15.48 -17.21 -4.70
C HIS A 88 14.19 -16.68 -4.05
N PRO A 89 14.26 -15.95 -2.93
CA PRO A 89 13.11 -15.34 -2.32
C PRO A 89 12.50 -14.26 -3.22
N ILE A 90 11.17 -14.16 -3.21
CA ILE A 90 10.42 -13.01 -3.71
C ILE A 90 9.98 -12.23 -2.49
N TRP A 91 10.53 -11.03 -2.29
CA TRP A 91 10.21 -10.21 -1.12
C TRP A 91 8.83 -9.58 -1.22
N LEU A 92 8.07 -9.62 -0.14
CA LEU A 92 6.80 -8.89 -0.03
C LEU A 92 7.04 -7.61 0.78
N ILE A 93 6.87 -6.46 0.14
CA ILE A 93 6.94 -5.15 0.78
C ILE A 93 5.51 -4.73 1.12
N SER A 94 5.15 -4.89 2.40
CA SER A 94 3.83 -4.51 2.92
C SER A 94 3.85 -3.05 3.34
N ASP A 95 3.25 -2.18 2.54
CA ASP A 95 3.13 -0.75 2.84
C ASP A 95 1.84 -0.49 3.61
N GLU A 96 1.96 -0.17 4.90
CA GLU A 96 0.85 -0.17 5.85
C GLU A 96 0.61 1.20 6.55
N PRO A 97 0.69 2.34 5.87
CA PRO A 97 0.52 3.66 6.52
C PRO A 97 -0.92 3.92 7.00
N TYR A 98 -1.89 3.12 6.56
CA TYR A 98 -3.31 3.24 6.89
C TYR A 98 -3.83 2.13 7.81
N ARG A 99 -2.94 1.35 8.44
CA ARG A 99 -3.28 0.16 9.21
C ARG A 99 -4.37 0.40 10.28
N GLU A 100 -4.38 1.56 10.93
CA GLU A 100 -5.35 1.95 11.95
C GLU A 100 -6.61 2.62 11.36
N ILE A 101 -6.57 2.99 10.09
CA ILE A 101 -7.69 3.67 9.43
C ILE A 101 -8.50 2.63 8.67
N VAL A 102 -9.31 1.86 9.41
CA VAL A 102 -10.16 0.80 8.89
C VAL A 102 -11.59 0.96 9.36
N TYR A 103 -12.53 0.59 8.52
CA TYR A 103 -13.96 0.72 8.78
C TYR A 103 -14.63 -0.60 9.14
N GLN A 104 -13.99 -1.71 8.87
CA GLN A 104 -14.41 -3.05 9.29
C GLN A 104 -14.12 -3.31 10.79
N GLN A 105 -14.74 -4.33 11.35
CA GLN A 105 -14.50 -4.74 12.74
C GLN A 105 -13.38 -5.77 12.88
N GLU A 106 -13.16 -6.58 11.86
CA GLU A 106 -12.11 -7.59 11.84
C GLU A 106 -10.73 -6.93 11.78
N PRO A 107 -9.78 -7.44 12.57
CA PRO A 107 -8.41 -6.93 12.53
C PRO A 107 -7.77 -7.21 11.16
N LEU A 108 -6.91 -6.29 10.72
CA LEU A 108 -6.13 -6.52 9.51
C LEU A 108 -5.16 -7.69 9.70
N PRO A 109 -4.97 -8.52 8.66
CA PRO A 109 -3.98 -9.58 8.70
C PRO A 109 -2.59 -8.99 9.00
N TRP A 110 -1.83 -9.68 9.87
CA TRP A 110 -0.41 -9.38 10.05
C TRP A 110 0.39 -10.16 9.02
N VAL A 111 0.75 -9.51 7.92
CA VAL A 111 1.32 -10.15 6.73
C VAL A 111 2.53 -11.03 7.03
N PRO A 112 3.49 -10.65 7.91
CA PRO A 112 4.63 -11.49 8.26
C PRO A 112 4.28 -12.85 8.89
N SER A 113 3.08 -13.00 9.46
CA SER A 113 2.61 -14.30 9.99
C SER A 113 2.24 -15.30 8.90
N TYR A 114 2.05 -14.85 7.67
CA TYR A 114 1.68 -15.68 6.52
C TYR A 114 2.84 -15.89 5.56
N TYR A 115 3.73 -14.90 5.45
CA TYR A 115 4.89 -14.96 4.57
C TYR A 115 6.10 -14.32 5.26
N ALA A 116 7.11 -15.14 5.59
CA ALA A 116 8.25 -14.69 6.39
C ALA A 116 9.11 -13.62 5.67
N ASN A 117 9.28 -13.75 4.34
CA ASN A 117 10.05 -12.80 3.54
C ASN A 117 9.26 -11.51 3.26
N THR A 118 8.74 -10.89 4.32
CA THR A 118 7.96 -9.65 4.28
C THR A 118 8.71 -8.52 4.97
N LEU A 119 8.83 -7.38 4.31
CA LEU A 119 9.23 -6.11 4.92
C LEU A 119 7.99 -5.29 5.18
N VAL A 120 7.79 -4.82 6.42
CA VAL A 120 6.66 -3.93 6.73
C VAL A 120 7.13 -2.50 6.77
N CYS A 121 6.56 -1.67 5.89
CA CYS A 121 6.78 -0.23 5.85
C CYS A 121 5.61 0.47 6.55
N TYR A 122 5.89 1.19 7.61
CA TYR A 122 4.89 1.89 8.40
C TYR A 122 5.21 3.38 8.56
N SER A 123 4.19 4.22 8.61
CA SER A 123 4.33 5.65 8.81
C SER A 123 3.28 6.19 9.78
N TYR A 124 3.70 7.02 10.72
CA TYR A 124 2.81 7.77 11.62
C TYR A 124 2.15 8.99 10.95
N SER A 125 2.41 9.20 9.67
CA SER A 125 1.84 10.33 8.90
C SER A 125 0.31 10.35 8.91
N LYS A 126 -0.33 9.18 9.00
CA LYS A 126 -1.79 9.03 8.87
C LYS A 126 -2.44 8.75 10.22
N SER A 127 -1.98 7.73 10.94
CA SER A 127 -2.55 7.31 12.22
C SER A 127 -2.49 8.42 13.28
N LEU A 128 -1.38 9.15 13.37
CA LEU A 128 -1.18 10.25 14.32
C LEU A 128 -1.28 11.64 13.69
N SER A 129 -1.65 11.75 12.41
CA SER A 129 -1.71 13.04 11.69
C SER A 129 -0.39 13.82 11.73
N LEU A 130 0.74 13.14 11.60
CA LEU A 130 2.09 13.72 11.67
C LEU A 130 2.84 13.65 10.32
N PRO A 131 2.24 14.02 9.17
CA PRO A 131 2.92 13.87 7.87
C PRO A 131 4.15 14.75 7.73
N GLY A 132 4.16 15.94 8.33
CA GLY A 132 5.26 16.88 8.28
C GLY A 132 6.47 16.48 9.13
N GLN A 133 6.29 15.58 10.07
CA GLN A 133 7.35 15.20 11.02
C GLN A 133 8.26 14.09 10.51
N ARG A 134 7.91 13.48 9.38
CA ARG A 134 8.73 12.51 8.65
C ARG A 134 9.18 11.34 9.54
N ILE A 135 8.23 10.66 10.21
CA ILE A 135 8.51 9.54 11.10
C ILE A 135 7.74 8.28 10.69
N GLY A 136 8.44 7.17 10.67
CA GLY A 136 7.97 5.83 10.36
C GLY A 136 9.06 4.82 10.63
N TYR A 137 8.83 3.57 10.26
CA TYR A 137 9.83 2.51 10.38
C TYR A 137 9.68 1.48 9.27
N VAL A 138 10.75 0.73 9.05
CA VAL A 138 10.73 -0.52 8.29
C VAL A 138 11.02 -1.65 9.28
N LEU A 139 10.14 -2.63 9.33
CA LEU A 139 10.33 -3.85 10.11
C LEU A 139 10.87 -4.94 9.19
N VAL A 140 11.96 -5.56 9.59
CA VAL A 140 12.51 -6.79 9.02
C VAL A 140 12.23 -7.91 10.01
N PRO A 141 11.32 -8.86 9.72
CA PRO A 141 11.03 -9.96 10.63
C PRO A 141 12.25 -10.87 10.82
N PRO A 142 12.55 -11.34 12.04
CA PRO A 142 13.71 -12.20 12.29
C PRO A 142 13.61 -13.57 11.60
N GLN A 143 12.42 -13.97 11.15
CA GLN A 143 12.18 -15.22 10.41
C GLN A 143 12.44 -15.08 8.90
N ALA A 144 12.67 -13.87 8.41
CA ALA A 144 12.94 -13.63 7.00
C ALA A 144 14.29 -14.23 6.61
N GLU A 145 14.42 -14.65 5.35
CA GLU A 145 15.67 -15.15 4.82
C GLU A 145 16.75 -14.07 4.89
N GLU A 146 17.95 -14.42 5.40
CA GLU A 146 19.06 -13.48 5.60
C GLU A 146 18.67 -12.18 6.33
N ALA A 147 17.78 -12.26 7.34
CA ALA A 147 17.17 -11.10 8.01
C ALA A 147 18.19 -10.05 8.48
N GLU A 148 19.35 -10.46 9.03
CA GLU A 148 20.38 -9.53 9.49
C GLU A 148 21.04 -8.77 8.33
N LEU A 149 21.29 -9.46 7.21
CA LEU A 149 21.84 -8.85 6.00
C LEU A 149 20.85 -7.86 5.37
N VAL A 150 19.59 -8.25 5.30
CA VAL A 150 18.51 -7.39 4.80
C VAL A 150 18.32 -6.17 5.70
N TYR A 151 18.35 -6.36 7.02
CA TYR A 151 18.30 -5.24 7.97
C TYR A 151 19.46 -4.26 7.76
N ALA A 152 20.68 -4.78 7.62
CA ALA A 152 21.85 -3.95 7.35
C ALA A 152 21.74 -3.21 6.01
N ALA A 153 21.20 -3.86 4.97
CA ALA A 153 20.95 -3.25 3.66
C ALA A 153 19.91 -2.12 3.73
N VAL A 154 18.80 -2.32 4.46
CA VAL A 154 17.78 -1.28 4.68
C VAL A 154 18.37 -0.08 5.40
N CYS A 155 19.17 -0.30 6.47
CA CYS A 155 19.87 0.76 7.18
C CYS A 155 20.86 1.51 6.27
N GLY A 156 21.61 0.77 5.44
CA GLY A 156 22.54 1.34 4.47
C GLY A 156 21.84 2.19 3.42
N ALA A 157 20.73 1.69 2.86
CA ALA A 157 19.91 2.42 1.90
C ALA A 157 19.32 3.70 2.50
N GLY A 158 18.82 3.64 3.74
CA GLY A 158 18.32 4.81 4.46
C GLY A 158 19.40 5.88 4.61
N ARG A 159 20.63 5.50 4.97
CA ARG A 159 21.78 6.43 5.06
C ARG A 159 22.15 7.02 3.72
N ALA A 160 22.18 6.22 2.66
CA ALA A 160 22.48 6.68 1.31
C ALA A 160 21.47 7.72 0.81
N LEU A 161 20.21 7.59 1.22
CA LEU A 161 19.13 8.54 0.92
C LEU A 161 19.10 9.76 1.86
N GLY A 162 19.99 9.82 2.86
CA GLY A 162 20.06 10.91 3.83
C GLY A 162 19.18 10.74 5.09
N TYR A 163 18.52 9.60 5.25
CA TYR A 163 17.67 9.28 6.41
C TYR A 163 18.44 8.46 7.45
N VAL A 164 19.31 9.11 8.21
CA VAL A 164 20.17 8.43 9.21
C VAL A 164 19.36 7.94 10.40
N CYS A 165 18.46 8.79 10.92
CA CYS A 165 17.54 8.45 12.00
C CYS A 165 16.33 9.40 11.98
N ALA A 166 15.22 8.94 12.58
CA ALA A 166 14.08 9.82 12.81
C ALA A 166 14.38 10.88 13.87
N PRO A 167 13.76 12.09 13.83
CA PRO A 167 13.95 13.12 14.84
C PRO A 167 13.63 12.60 16.25
N SER A 168 14.56 12.75 17.20
CA SER A 168 14.45 12.15 18.54
C SER A 168 13.19 12.59 19.31
N LEU A 169 12.78 13.86 19.20
CA LEU A 169 11.54 14.34 19.80
C LEU A 169 10.34 13.53 19.30
N PHE A 170 10.23 13.26 18.00
CA PHE A 170 9.10 12.54 17.44
C PHE A 170 9.16 11.04 17.68
N GLN A 171 10.32 10.46 17.94
CA GLN A 171 10.41 9.09 18.45
C GLN A 171 9.75 8.99 19.83
N LEU A 172 10.00 9.97 20.73
CA LEU A 172 9.37 10.03 22.05
C LEU A 172 7.86 10.29 21.95
N VAL A 173 7.44 11.17 21.05
CA VAL A 173 6.01 11.44 20.78
C VAL A 173 5.31 10.17 20.28
N ALA A 174 5.88 9.48 19.29
CA ALA A 174 5.33 8.23 18.78
C ALA A 174 5.20 7.16 19.88
N ALA A 175 6.22 7.05 20.74
CA ALA A 175 6.17 6.12 21.88
C ALA A 175 5.08 6.51 22.89
N ALA A 176 4.93 7.81 23.21
CA ALA A 176 3.90 8.30 24.13
C ALA A 176 2.47 8.15 23.57
N CYS A 177 2.32 8.15 22.23
CA CYS A 177 1.06 8.00 21.53
C CYS A 177 0.80 6.55 21.06
N ALA A 178 1.56 5.58 21.55
CA ALA A 178 1.36 4.18 21.17
C ALA A 178 -0.09 3.72 21.46
N GLY A 179 -0.74 3.13 20.47
CA GLY A 179 -2.14 2.71 20.55
C GLY A 179 -3.18 3.81 20.34
N GLN A 180 -2.75 5.05 20.14
CA GLN A 180 -3.66 6.13 19.73
C GLN A 180 -3.78 6.17 18.21
N THR A 181 -4.92 6.65 17.73
CA THR A 181 -5.19 6.83 16.30
C THR A 181 -6.09 8.04 16.07
N ALA A 182 -6.31 8.37 14.81
CA ALA A 182 -7.25 9.42 14.41
C ALA A 182 -8.70 9.09 14.84
N ASP A 183 -9.55 10.12 14.91
CA ASP A 183 -10.98 9.94 15.19
C ASP A 183 -11.68 9.22 14.04
N MET A 184 -11.84 7.93 14.18
CA MET A 184 -12.47 7.07 13.18
C MET A 184 -13.94 7.39 12.93
N ALA A 185 -14.65 8.01 13.89
CA ALA A 185 -16.03 8.41 13.69
C ALA A 185 -16.13 9.53 12.65
N VAL A 186 -15.19 10.47 12.65
CA VAL A 186 -15.11 11.53 11.63
C VAL A 186 -14.85 10.94 10.25
N TYR A 187 -13.84 10.05 10.12
CA TYR A 187 -13.52 9.42 8.84
C TYR A 187 -14.71 8.60 8.29
N ARG A 188 -15.35 7.80 9.14
CA ARG A 188 -16.52 7.01 8.76
C ARG A 188 -17.66 7.88 8.25
N ARG A 189 -18.03 8.93 9.01
CA ARG A 189 -19.08 9.88 8.61
C ARG A 189 -18.76 10.54 7.28
N ASN A 190 -17.51 10.99 7.09
CA ASN A 190 -17.13 11.67 5.84
C ASN A 190 -17.16 10.70 4.66
N ARG A 191 -16.67 9.46 4.83
CA ARG A 191 -16.76 8.41 3.83
C ARG A 191 -18.22 8.16 3.42
N ASP A 192 -19.08 7.91 4.39
CA ASP A 192 -20.48 7.54 4.14
C ASP A 192 -21.20 8.69 3.42
N LEU A 193 -21.06 9.92 3.92
CA LEU A 193 -21.65 11.11 3.29
C LEU A 193 -21.25 11.26 1.81
N LEU A 194 -19.96 11.15 1.53
CA LEU A 194 -19.47 11.33 0.15
C LEU A 194 -19.82 10.14 -0.74
N LEU A 195 -19.74 8.91 -0.23
CA LEU A 195 -20.06 7.71 -0.99
C LEU A 195 -21.54 7.66 -1.36
N ASP A 196 -22.44 7.97 -0.41
CA ASP A 196 -23.87 8.00 -0.66
C ASP A 196 -24.22 9.08 -1.68
N ALA A 197 -23.68 10.29 -1.53
CA ALA A 197 -23.89 11.37 -2.49
C ALA A 197 -23.37 11.01 -3.90
N LEU A 198 -22.20 10.38 -4.02
CA LEU A 198 -21.68 9.92 -5.31
C LEU A 198 -22.60 8.88 -5.95
N ARG A 199 -23.09 7.93 -5.16
CA ARG A 199 -24.03 6.89 -5.64
C ARG A 199 -25.38 7.48 -6.07
N GLU A 200 -25.93 8.42 -5.31
CA GLU A 200 -27.15 9.15 -5.68
C GLU A 200 -27.00 9.95 -6.99
N MET A 201 -25.79 10.46 -7.25
CA MET A 201 -25.45 11.12 -8.52
C MET A 201 -25.17 10.13 -9.66
N GLY A 202 -25.23 8.82 -9.42
CA GLY A 202 -25.02 7.77 -10.44
C GLY A 202 -23.57 7.36 -10.66
N TYR A 203 -22.63 7.75 -9.79
CA TYR A 203 -21.26 7.26 -9.88
C TYR A 203 -21.15 5.83 -9.37
N THR A 204 -20.33 5.03 -10.05
CA THR A 204 -19.88 3.73 -9.53
C THR A 204 -18.63 3.94 -8.69
N CYS A 205 -18.68 3.49 -7.46
CA CYS A 205 -17.56 3.57 -6.53
C CYS A 205 -17.52 2.30 -5.67
N ALA A 206 -16.39 1.61 -5.65
CA ALA A 206 -16.16 0.50 -4.73
C ALA A 206 -16.28 1.01 -3.28
N GLN A 207 -16.78 0.15 -2.39
CA GLN A 207 -16.90 0.48 -0.98
C GLN A 207 -15.52 0.50 -0.33
N PRO A 208 -15.02 1.67 0.16
CA PRO A 208 -13.75 1.68 0.87
C PRO A 208 -13.90 1.01 2.25
N GLU A 209 -13.01 0.09 2.55
CA GLU A 209 -12.95 -0.61 3.83
C GLU A 209 -11.88 -0.03 4.76
N GLY A 210 -10.98 0.80 4.20
CA GLY A 210 -9.93 1.49 4.93
C GLY A 210 -9.41 2.72 4.20
N ALA A 211 -8.34 3.31 4.75
CA ALA A 211 -7.76 4.58 4.32
C ALA A 211 -8.79 5.73 4.32
N PHE A 212 -8.60 6.78 3.54
CA PHE A 212 -9.53 7.91 3.44
C PHE A 212 -9.70 8.38 1.99
N TYR A 213 -9.65 7.41 1.07
CA TYR A 213 -9.84 7.66 -0.35
C TYR A 213 -11.18 7.14 -0.82
N LEU A 214 -11.73 7.81 -1.83
CA LEU A 214 -12.81 7.32 -2.67
C LEU A 214 -12.29 7.29 -4.10
N PHE A 215 -12.52 6.21 -4.81
CA PHE A 215 -12.04 6.00 -6.17
C PHE A 215 -13.23 5.74 -7.12
N PRO A 216 -14.06 6.78 -7.39
CA PRO A 216 -15.22 6.65 -8.25
C PRO A 216 -14.82 6.55 -9.72
N ARG A 217 -15.54 5.74 -10.48
CA ARG A 217 -15.42 5.72 -11.93
C ARG A 217 -15.98 7.03 -12.50
N THR A 218 -15.21 7.70 -13.35
CA THR A 218 -15.67 8.90 -14.04
C THR A 218 -16.79 8.54 -15.04
N PRO A 219 -17.79 9.43 -15.26
CA PRO A 219 -18.88 9.18 -16.20
C PRO A 219 -18.42 9.20 -17.66
N GLU A 220 -17.20 9.57 -17.92
CA GLU A 220 -16.59 9.67 -19.23
C GLU A 220 -15.23 8.92 -19.25
N PRO A 221 -14.80 8.43 -20.42
CA PRO A 221 -13.61 7.58 -20.52
C PRO A 221 -12.30 8.27 -20.14
N ASP A 222 -12.20 9.60 -20.35
CA ASP A 222 -10.98 10.36 -20.05
C ASP A 222 -11.06 11.01 -18.66
N ALA A 223 -10.50 10.31 -17.67
CA ALA A 223 -10.43 10.80 -16.30
C ALA A 223 -9.63 12.10 -16.17
N ARG A 224 -8.61 12.33 -16.99
CA ARG A 224 -7.81 13.56 -16.95
C ARG A 224 -8.61 14.76 -17.44
N ALA A 225 -9.34 14.62 -18.54
CA ALA A 225 -10.23 15.65 -19.04
C ALA A 225 -11.35 15.95 -18.04
N PHE A 226 -11.91 14.92 -17.39
CA PHE A 226 -12.88 15.08 -16.32
C PHE A 226 -12.31 15.90 -15.15
N CYS A 227 -11.14 15.54 -14.63
CA CYS A 227 -10.49 16.27 -13.53
C CYS A 227 -10.17 17.72 -13.90
N GLN A 228 -9.76 17.99 -15.15
CA GLN A 228 -9.55 19.37 -15.62
C GLN A 228 -10.84 20.20 -15.64
N ARG A 229 -11.96 19.59 -16.03
CA ARG A 229 -13.28 20.29 -15.97
C ARG A 229 -13.75 20.52 -14.56
N ALA A 230 -13.56 19.53 -13.66
CA ALA A 230 -13.93 19.64 -12.25
C ALA A 230 -13.29 20.88 -11.58
N ARG A 231 -12.05 21.22 -11.97
CA ARG A 231 -11.35 22.41 -11.47
C ARG A 231 -12.08 23.73 -11.73
N LYS A 232 -12.91 23.80 -12.80
CA LYS A 232 -13.73 24.99 -13.07
C LYS A 232 -14.83 25.24 -12.02
N TYR A 233 -15.08 24.23 -11.19
CA TYR A 233 -16.05 24.25 -10.09
C TYR A 233 -15.36 24.12 -8.73
N ASP A 234 -14.07 24.52 -8.65
CA ASP A 234 -13.24 24.45 -7.45
C ASP A 234 -13.07 23.02 -6.87
N LEU A 235 -13.34 21.99 -7.68
CA LEU A 235 -13.19 20.60 -7.29
C LEU A 235 -11.86 20.05 -7.83
N VAL A 236 -10.93 19.77 -6.90
CA VAL A 236 -9.62 19.23 -7.23
C VAL A 236 -9.64 17.71 -7.04
N LEU A 237 -9.45 16.99 -8.14
CA LEU A 237 -9.41 15.53 -8.19
C LEU A 237 -8.09 15.07 -8.78
N VAL A 238 -7.65 13.88 -8.39
CA VAL A 238 -6.47 13.21 -8.96
C VAL A 238 -6.96 12.14 -9.93
N PRO A 239 -6.57 12.17 -11.21
CA PRO A 239 -6.95 11.14 -12.16
C PRO A 239 -6.28 9.81 -11.80
N GLY A 240 -7.01 8.70 -11.99
CA GLY A 240 -6.50 7.34 -11.86
C GLY A 240 -5.81 6.85 -13.11
#